data_3f2674b737009ab35c5772dae0854e4b
#
_entry.id   3f2674b737009ab35c5772dae0854e4b
#
_cell.length_a   1.000
_cell.length_b   1.000
_cell.length_c   1.000
_cell.angle_alpha   90.00
_cell.angle_beta   90.00
_cell.angle_gamma   90.00
#
_symmetry.space_group_name_H-M   'P 1'
#
loop_
_entity.id
_entity.type
_entity.pdbx_description
1 polymer ?
#
loop_
_entity_poly.entity_id
_entity_poly.type
_entity_poly.pdbx_seq_one_letter_code
_entity_poly.pdbx_strand_id
1 'polypeptide(L)'
;MNIYLGCPIWSFKGWVGNFYPKGTKPADFLREYVRRLTTLEGNTTFYAVPAPKTVESWVENTPETFRFCPKIPKAISHNGKLLDYVERALEFINVMRPLGPRLGPMFLQLPPRYSPSLLGDLEAFLFRMPRDIRLAVEVRHLDWFESPHD
;
A
#
# COMPACT_ATOMS: atom_id res chain seq x y z
N MET A 1 4.68 22.45 -3.15
CA MET A 1 4.66 21.20 -2.37
C MET A 1 3.23 20.66 -2.39
N ASN A 2 2.99 19.41 -2.83
CA ASN A 2 1.66 18.83 -2.81
C ASN A 2 1.50 18.00 -1.54
N ILE A 3 0.45 18.28 -0.76
CA ILE A 3 0.11 17.53 0.44
C ILE A 3 -0.99 16.53 0.08
N TYR A 4 -0.79 15.28 0.44
CA TYR A 4 -1.79 14.22 0.29
C TYR A 4 -2.31 13.83 1.68
N LEU A 5 -3.63 13.87 1.86
CA LEU A 5 -4.30 13.51 3.11
C LEU A 5 -5.23 12.32 2.86
N GLY A 6 -5.16 11.32 3.71
CA GLY A 6 -5.95 10.09 3.57
C GLY A 6 -6.05 9.27 4.84
N CYS A 7 -6.82 8.19 4.76
CA CYS A 7 -7.02 7.21 5.81
C CYS A 7 -6.61 5.81 5.33
N PRO A 8 -6.40 4.85 6.25
CA PRO A 8 -6.06 3.48 5.89
C PRO A 8 -7.26 2.63 5.45
N ILE A 9 -8.43 3.22 5.33
CA ILE A 9 -9.68 2.56 4.93
C ILE A 9 -10.61 3.56 4.25
N TRP A 10 -11.43 3.09 3.31
CA TRP A 10 -12.54 3.85 2.72
C TRP A 10 -13.90 3.15 2.87
N SER A 11 -13.92 1.85 3.10
CA SER A 11 -15.13 1.02 3.13
C SER A 11 -15.75 0.90 4.53
N PHE A 12 -15.74 1.99 5.30
CA PHE A 12 -16.28 1.99 6.67
C PHE A 12 -17.73 2.48 6.71
N LYS A 13 -18.65 1.56 7.00
CA LYS A 13 -20.09 1.86 7.06
C LYS A 13 -20.47 2.91 8.10
N GLY A 14 -19.72 3.02 9.20
CA GLY A 14 -19.95 4.01 10.26
C GLY A 14 -19.75 5.46 9.81
N TRP A 15 -19.21 5.69 8.62
CA TRP A 15 -19.07 7.03 8.04
C TRP A 15 -20.35 7.54 7.34
N VAL A 16 -21.31 6.66 7.07
CA VAL A 16 -22.58 7.04 6.43
C VAL A 16 -23.41 7.92 7.36
N GLY A 17 -23.81 9.07 6.87
CA GLY A 17 -24.54 10.08 7.64
C GLY A 17 -23.67 11.14 8.32
N ASN A 18 -22.32 10.94 8.32
CA ASN A 18 -21.34 11.90 8.83
C ASN A 18 -20.31 12.27 7.75
N PHE A 19 -19.33 11.40 7.52
CA PHE A 19 -18.31 11.62 6.49
C PHE A 19 -18.86 11.35 5.09
N TYR A 20 -19.69 10.33 4.92
CA TYR A 20 -20.44 10.08 3.68
C TYR A 20 -21.87 10.59 3.80
N PRO A 21 -22.51 11.01 2.70
CA PRO A 21 -23.93 11.38 2.70
C PRO A 21 -24.81 10.26 3.26
N LYS A 22 -25.95 10.64 3.85
CA LYS A 22 -26.94 9.65 4.29
C LYS A 22 -27.40 8.81 3.10
N GLY A 23 -27.50 7.49 3.30
CA GLY A 23 -27.94 6.56 2.26
C GLY A 23 -26.86 6.14 1.26
N THR A 24 -25.58 6.59 1.40
CA THR A 24 -24.48 6.14 0.55
C THR A 24 -24.31 4.62 0.64
N LYS A 25 -24.32 3.97 -0.52
CA LYS A 25 -24.14 2.52 -0.64
C LYS A 25 -22.66 2.16 -0.62
N PRO A 26 -22.29 0.93 -0.19
CA PRO A 26 -20.87 0.48 -0.17
C PRO A 26 -20.16 0.61 -1.52
N ALA A 27 -20.86 0.41 -2.62
CA ALA A 27 -20.32 0.56 -3.97
C ALA A 27 -19.88 2.00 -4.30
N ASP A 28 -20.45 3.00 -3.62
CA ASP A 28 -20.18 4.41 -3.84
C ASP A 28 -19.17 4.99 -2.85
N PHE A 29 -18.74 4.22 -1.84
CA PHE A 29 -17.85 4.72 -0.79
C PHE A 29 -16.54 5.30 -1.32
N LEU A 30 -15.90 4.65 -2.29
CA LEU A 30 -14.65 5.17 -2.86
C LEU A 30 -14.89 6.51 -3.59
N ARG A 31 -15.98 6.61 -4.35
CA ARG A 31 -16.37 7.85 -5.05
C ARG A 31 -16.63 9.01 -4.07
N GLU A 32 -17.27 8.74 -2.93
CA GLU A 32 -17.48 9.76 -1.90
C GLU A 32 -16.19 10.08 -1.13
N TYR A 33 -15.31 9.09 -0.94
CA TYR A 33 -14.02 9.27 -0.28
C TYR A 33 -13.13 10.26 -1.03
N VAL A 34 -12.96 10.08 -2.34
CA VAL A 34 -12.06 10.91 -3.16
C VAL A 34 -12.50 12.35 -3.34
N ARG A 35 -13.75 12.68 -2.98
CA ARG A 35 -14.25 14.06 -2.92
C ARG A 35 -13.66 14.87 -1.77
N ARG A 36 -13.09 14.22 -0.77
CA ARG A 36 -12.64 14.83 0.49
C ARG A 36 -11.18 14.56 0.79
N LEU A 37 -10.66 13.44 0.34
CA LEU A 37 -9.31 12.97 0.61
C LEU A 37 -8.59 12.68 -0.70
N THR A 38 -7.27 12.87 -0.68
CA THR A 38 -6.43 12.85 -1.89
C THR A 38 -5.54 11.61 -1.99
N THR A 39 -5.51 10.79 -0.94
CA THR A 39 -4.74 9.54 -0.90
C THR A 39 -5.42 8.49 -0.04
N LEU A 40 -4.95 7.27 -0.17
CA LEU A 40 -5.42 6.12 0.58
C LEU A 40 -4.26 5.16 0.84
N GLU A 41 -4.09 4.72 2.09
CA GLU A 41 -3.28 3.55 2.41
C GLU A 41 -4.09 2.28 2.15
N GLY A 42 -3.66 1.48 1.18
CA GLY A 42 -4.39 0.30 0.71
C GLY A 42 -4.20 -0.92 1.61
N ASN A 43 -4.65 -0.89 2.86
CA ASN A 43 -4.51 -2.02 3.78
C ASN A 43 -5.23 -3.29 3.34
N THR A 44 -6.25 -3.21 2.49
CA THR A 44 -6.94 -4.38 1.96
C THR A 44 -6.01 -5.28 1.15
N THR A 45 -5.04 -4.71 0.43
CA THR A 45 -4.06 -5.46 -0.35
C THR A 45 -3.06 -6.24 0.50
N PHE A 46 -2.93 -5.89 1.78
CA PHE A 46 -2.11 -6.65 2.73
C PHE A 46 -2.66 -8.06 2.98
N TYR A 47 -3.97 -8.22 2.93
CA TYR A 47 -4.65 -9.50 3.19
C TYR A 47 -4.93 -10.29 1.93
N ALA A 48 -5.19 -9.63 0.82
CA ALA A 48 -5.49 -10.27 -0.46
C ALA A 48 -5.07 -9.41 -1.64
N VAL A 49 -4.49 -10.02 -2.66
CA VAL A 49 -4.24 -9.37 -3.95
C VAL A 49 -5.58 -9.14 -4.64
N PRO A 50 -5.93 -7.92 -5.05
CA PRO A 50 -7.20 -7.65 -5.70
C PRO A 50 -7.24 -8.27 -7.11
N ALA A 51 -8.44 -8.66 -7.53
CA ALA A 51 -8.67 -9.06 -8.92
C ALA A 51 -8.48 -7.86 -9.87
N PRO A 52 -8.08 -8.07 -11.15
CA PRO A 52 -7.92 -6.99 -12.13
C PRO A 52 -9.13 -6.05 -12.22
N LYS A 53 -10.35 -6.60 -12.27
CA LYS A 53 -11.60 -5.81 -12.27
C LYS A 53 -11.76 -4.88 -11.06
N THR A 54 -11.19 -5.25 -9.91
CA THR A 54 -11.22 -4.40 -8.72
C THR A 54 -10.33 -3.18 -8.93
N VAL A 55 -9.13 -3.38 -9.51
CA VAL A 55 -8.20 -2.29 -9.81
C VAL A 55 -8.79 -1.38 -10.90
N GLU A 56 -9.40 -1.94 -11.93
CA GLU A 56 -10.14 -1.20 -12.97
C GLU A 56 -11.23 -0.32 -12.34
N SER A 57 -12.05 -0.88 -11.46
CA SER A 57 -13.07 -0.12 -10.72
C SER A 57 -12.48 1.01 -9.87
N TRP A 58 -11.30 0.81 -9.29
CA TRP A 58 -10.61 1.89 -8.56
C TRP A 58 -10.20 3.03 -9.50
N VAL A 59 -9.68 2.70 -10.68
CA VAL A 59 -9.31 3.68 -11.71
C VAL A 59 -10.54 4.48 -12.16
N GLU A 60 -11.65 3.82 -12.45
CA GLU A 60 -12.89 4.44 -12.91
C GLU A 60 -13.54 5.37 -11.87
N ASN A 61 -13.38 5.06 -10.58
CA ASN A 61 -14.02 5.77 -9.48
C ASN A 61 -13.14 6.83 -8.81
N THR A 62 -11.94 7.10 -9.35
CA THR A 62 -10.99 8.05 -8.77
C THR A 62 -10.38 8.98 -9.81
N PRO A 63 -10.13 10.27 -9.50
CA PRO A 63 -9.43 11.18 -10.41
C PRO A 63 -7.94 10.82 -10.51
N GLU A 64 -7.27 11.24 -11.58
CA GLU A 64 -5.83 11.00 -11.78
C GLU A 64 -4.95 11.65 -10.70
N THR A 65 -5.45 12.67 -10.04
CA THR A 65 -4.78 13.35 -8.93
C THR A 65 -4.79 12.55 -7.63
N PHE A 66 -5.65 11.54 -7.51
CA PHE A 66 -5.72 10.67 -6.34
C PHE A 66 -4.52 9.73 -6.27
N ARG A 67 -4.10 9.34 -5.06
CA ARG A 67 -2.98 8.39 -4.86
C ARG A 67 -3.41 7.21 -4.02
N PHE A 68 -3.30 6.02 -4.62
CA PHE A 68 -3.32 4.77 -3.89
C PHE A 68 -1.92 4.43 -3.41
N CYS A 69 -1.75 4.11 -2.13
CA CYS A 69 -0.53 3.58 -1.56
C CYS A 69 -0.77 2.11 -1.16
N PRO A 70 -0.71 1.15 -2.10
CA PRO A 70 -1.01 -0.25 -1.82
C PRO A 70 0.00 -0.83 -0.84
N LYS A 71 -0.48 -1.58 0.15
CA LYS A 71 0.38 -2.29 1.08
C LYS A 71 0.78 -3.63 0.50
N ILE A 72 2.06 -3.92 0.48
CA ILE A 72 2.62 -5.20 0.04
C ILE A 72 1.98 -6.34 0.85
N PRO A 73 1.50 -7.41 0.18
CA PRO A 73 0.82 -8.51 0.86
C PRO A 73 1.62 -9.13 2.01
N LYS A 74 0.91 -9.49 3.09
CA LYS A 74 1.48 -10.17 4.25
C LYS A 74 2.23 -11.45 3.85
N ALA A 75 1.71 -12.17 2.87
CA ALA A 75 2.32 -13.38 2.33
C ALA A 75 3.72 -13.16 1.74
N ILE A 76 4.09 -11.92 1.42
CA ILE A 76 5.42 -11.51 0.95
C ILE A 76 6.24 -10.98 2.13
N SER A 77 5.70 -10.01 2.86
CA SER A 77 6.46 -9.24 3.84
C SER A 77 6.66 -9.94 5.19
N HIS A 78 5.88 -11.00 5.51
CA HIS A 78 5.83 -11.59 6.86
C HIS A 78 6.19 -13.08 6.92
N ASN A 79 6.74 -13.66 5.86
CA ASN A 79 7.00 -15.11 5.77
C ASN A 79 8.51 -15.49 5.67
N GLY A 80 9.39 -14.75 6.31
CA GLY A 80 10.82 -15.06 6.31
C GLY A 80 11.64 -14.04 5.54
N LYS A 81 12.57 -14.50 4.70
CA LYS A 81 13.41 -13.62 3.88
C LYS A 81 12.62 -13.07 2.71
N LEU A 82 12.80 -11.80 2.43
CA LEU A 82 12.11 -11.12 1.32
C LEU A 82 12.56 -11.63 -0.05
N LEU A 83 13.83 -12.02 -0.18
CA LEU A 83 14.39 -12.56 -1.42
C LEU A 83 13.63 -13.79 -1.94
N ASP A 84 13.09 -14.61 -1.04
CA ASP A 84 12.30 -15.80 -1.41
C ASP A 84 10.96 -15.44 -2.09
N TYR A 85 10.56 -14.17 -2.02
CA TYR A 85 9.25 -13.66 -2.49
C TYR A 85 9.36 -12.59 -3.58
N VAL A 86 10.54 -12.43 -4.21
CA VAL A 86 10.75 -11.43 -5.27
C VAL A 86 9.73 -11.58 -6.39
N GLU A 87 9.55 -12.79 -6.93
CA GLU A 87 8.61 -13.03 -8.04
C GLU A 87 7.18 -12.65 -7.67
N ARG A 88 6.73 -13.02 -6.47
CA ARG A 88 5.41 -12.65 -5.97
C ARG A 88 5.24 -11.15 -5.77
N ALA A 89 6.31 -10.46 -5.37
CA ALA A 89 6.30 -9.01 -5.26
C ALA A 89 6.17 -8.35 -6.64
N LEU A 90 6.89 -8.87 -7.65
CA LEU A 90 6.80 -8.41 -9.03
C LEU A 90 5.39 -8.66 -9.63
N GLU A 91 4.81 -9.84 -9.37
CA GLU A 91 3.43 -10.13 -9.75
C GLU A 91 2.44 -9.15 -9.13
N PHE A 92 2.56 -8.88 -7.82
CA PHE A 92 1.72 -7.90 -7.14
C PHE A 92 1.88 -6.49 -7.72
N ILE A 93 3.11 -6.06 -7.97
CA ILE A 93 3.40 -4.77 -8.62
C ILE A 93 2.69 -4.70 -9.98
N ASN A 94 2.76 -5.75 -10.79
CA ASN A 94 2.11 -5.80 -12.09
C ASN A 94 0.57 -5.69 -12.00
N VAL A 95 -0.03 -6.28 -10.98
CA VAL A 95 -1.48 -6.11 -10.70
C VAL A 95 -1.82 -4.66 -10.37
N MET A 96 -0.91 -3.90 -9.72
CA MET A 96 -1.13 -2.50 -9.36
C MET A 96 -0.81 -1.49 -10.48
N ARG A 97 -0.01 -1.87 -11.49
CA ARG A 97 0.41 -0.97 -12.59
C ARG A 97 -0.75 -0.28 -13.34
N PRO A 98 -1.93 -0.92 -13.54
CA PRO A 98 -3.07 -0.25 -14.18
C PRO A 98 -3.59 0.99 -13.45
N LEU A 99 -3.23 1.22 -12.19
CA LEU A 99 -3.50 2.48 -11.50
C LEU A 99 -2.84 3.69 -12.18
N GLY A 100 -1.76 3.47 -12.95
CA GLY A 100 -1.07 4.51 -13.71
C GLY A 100 -0.63 5.67 -12.81
N PRO A 101 -1.01 6.93 -13.13
CA PRO A 101 -0.64 8.10 -12.34
C PRO A 101 -1.22 8.08 -10.92
N ARG A 102 -2.23 7.25 -10.66
CA ARG A 102 -2.84 7.08 -9.34
C ARG A 102 -2.02 6.18 -8.40
N LEU A 103 -1.00 5.47 -8.93
CA LEU A 103 -0.12 4.65 -8.11
C LEU A 103 0.83 5.53 -7.31
N GLY A 104 0.58 5.64 -6.02
CA GLY A 104 1.47 6.25 -5.03
C GLY A 104 2.59 5.28 -4.60
N PRO A 105 3.40 5.64 -3.60
CA PRO A 105 4.36 4.72 -3.03
C PRO A 105 3.67 3.45 -2.52
N MET A 106 4.20 2.29 -2.90
CA MET A 106 3.79 1.03 -2.29
C MET A 106 4.42 0.89 -0.91
N PHE A 107 3.70 0.31 0.03
CA PHE A 107 4.09 0.26 1.42
C PHE A 107 4.52 -1.15 1.84
N LEU A 108 5.81 -1.33 2.07
CA LEU A 108 6.42 -2.56 2.59
C LEU A 108 6.57 -2.44 4.11
N GLN A 109 5.62 -2.99 4.86
CA GLN A 109 5.74 -3.09 6.31
C GLN A 109 6.43 -4.39 6.69
N LEU A 110 7.54 -4.31 7.40
CA LEU A 110 8.28 -5.45 7.92
C LEU A 110 7.72 -5.88 9.29
N PRO A 111 7.72 -7.19 9.61
CA PRO A 111 7.26 -7.65 10.91
C PRO A 111 8.26 -7.28 12.01
N PRO A 112 7.81 -7.23 13.30
CA PRO A 112 8.70 -6.91 14.43
C PRO A 112 9.93 -7.83 14.55
N ARG A 113 9.87 -9.05 14.02
CA ARG A 113 11.00 -9.99 14.03
C ARG A 113 12.05 -9.73 12.94
N TYR A 114 11.78 -8.84 12.00
CA TYR A 114 12.69 -8.49 10.91
C TYR A 114 13.72 -7.45 11.41
N SER A 115 14.81 -7.93 11.97
CA SER A 115 15.86 -7.10 12.60
C SER A 115 16.90 -6.62 11.59
N PRO A 116 17.81 -5.69 11.96
CA PRO A 116 18.93 -5.25 11.14
C PRO A 116 19.86 -6.38 10.67
N SER A 117 19.89 -7.51 11.34
CA SER A 117 20.65 -8.71 10.87
C SER A 117 20.21 -9.20 9.49
N LEU A 118 18.99 -8.79 9.03
CA LEU A 118 18.45 -9.08 7.71
C LEU A 118 18.59 -7.91 6.72
N LEU A 119 19.44 -6.90 7.03
CA LEU A 119 19.62 -5.74 6.16
C LEU A 119 20.03 -6.16 4.74
N GLY A 120 20.97 -7.10 4.61
CA GLY A 120 21.42 -7.60 3.30
C GLY A 120 20.29 -8.28 2.48
N ASP A 121 19.34 -8.93 3.15
CA ASP A 121 18.13 -9.47 2.51
C ASP A 121 17.22 -8.35 2.00
N LEU A 122 17.00 -7.32 2.81
CA LEU A 122 16.21 -6.14 2.42
C LEU A 122 16.84 -5.41 1.24
N GLU A 123 18.14 -5.12 1.29
CA GLU A 123 18.87 -4.44 0.22
C GLU A 123 18.80 -5.21 -1.09
N ALA A 124 19.07 -6.51 -1.04
CA ALA A 124 18.99 -7.37 -2.21
C ALA A 124 17.57 -7.48 -2.78
N PHE A 125 16.54 -7.52 -1.93
CA PHE A 125 15.15 -7.47 -2.36
C PHE A 125 14.82 -6.14 -3.05
N LEU A 126 15.17 -5.01 -2.43
CA LEU A 126 14.92 -3.66 -2.99
C LEU A 126 15.66 -3.46 -4.32
N PHE A 127 16.87 -4.03 -4.46
CA PHE A 127 17.62 -3.99 -5.71
C PHE A 127 16.90 -4.68 -6.87
N ARG A 128 16.10 -5.71 -6.59
CA ARG A 128 15.29 -6.45 -7.59
C ARG A 128 14.00 -5.74 -7.97
N MET A 129 13.59 -4.74 -7.22
CA MET A 129 12.33 -4.03 -7.49
C MET A 129 12.49 -3.06 -8.68
N PRO A 130 11.43 -2.88 -9.49
CA PRO A 130 11.44 -1.97 -10.63
C PRO A 130 11.72 -0.53 -10.20
N ARG A 131 12.59 0.17 -10.91
CA ARG A 131 13.01 1.55 -10.59
C ARG A 131 11.92 2.60 -10.78
N ASP A 132 10.90 2.29 -11.56
CA ASP A 132 9.73 3.14 -11.80
C ASP A 132 8.68 3.06 -10.68
N ILE A 133 8.84 2.11 -9.74
CA ILE A 133 7.96 1.94 -8.58
C ILE A 133 8.62 2.52 -7.33
N ARG A 134 7.88 3.39 -6.64
CA ARG A 134 8.31 3.92 -5.34
C ARG A 134 7.87 2.97 -4.24
N LEU A 135 8.84 2.57 -3.39
CA LEU A 135 8.59 1.77 -2.20
C LEU A 135 8.87 2.60 -0.95
N ALA A 136 7.94 2.60 -0.02
CA ALA A 136 8.15 3.06 1.35
C ALA A 136 8.31 1.83 2.26
N VAL A 137 9.37 1.78 3.05
CA VAL A 137 9.65 0.67 3.95
C VAL A 137 9.40 1.10 5.39
N GLU A 138 8.56 0.35 6.10
CA GLU A 138 8.38 0.50 7.54
C GLU A 138 9.12 -0.62 8.27
N VAL A 139 10.08 -0.24 9.09
CA VAL A 139 10.80 -1.13 10.02
C VAL A 139 10.13 -1.08 11.39
N ARG A 140 10.05 -2.23 12.08
CA ARG A 140 9.33 -2.35 13.35
C ARG A 140 10.13 -3.02 14.47
N HIS A 141 11.30 -3.60 14.17
CA HIS A 141 12.22 -4.12 15.18
C HIS A 141 12.91 -2.93 15.85
N LEU A 142 13.07 -2.97 17.17
CA LEU A 142 13.63 -1.88 17.95
C LEU A 142 15.06 -1.50 17.54
N ASP A 143 15.88 -2.49 17.23
CA ASP A 143 17.27 -2.29 16.85
C ASP A 143 17.48 -1.43 15.58
N TRP A 144 16.44 -1.22 14.77
CA TRP A 144 16.48 -0.28 13.65
C TRP A 144 16.57 1.19 14.09
N PHE A 145 16.21 1.46 15.33
CA PHE A 145 16.17 2.80 15.90
C PHE A 145 17.30 3.05 16.91
N GLU A 146 18.09 2.03 17.20
CA GLU A 146 19.30 2.17 18.00
C GLU A 146 20.40 2.72 17.10
N SER A 147 21.12 3.74 17.59
CA SER A 147 22.32 4.22 16.90
C SER A 147 23.32 3.07 16.80
N PRO A 148 24.00 2.89 15.65
CA PRO A 148 25.13 2.00 15.61
C PRO A 148 26.08 2.47 16.72
N HIS A 149 26.39 1.58 17.64
CA HIS A 149 27.41 1.85 18.64
C HIS A 149 28.70 2.12 17.87
N ASP A 150 29.28 3.29 18.10
CA ASP A 150 30.59 3.71 17.61
C ASP A 150 31.68 2.71 18.00
#